data_f578ba4464b1f48c977cf3c5e278712f
#
_entry.id   f578ba4464b1f48c977cf3c5e278712f
#
_cell.length_a   1.000
_cell.length_b   1.000
_cell.length_c   1.000
_cell.angle_alpha   90.00
_cell.angle_beta   90.00
_cell.angle_gamma   90.00
#
_symmetry.space_group_name_H-M   'P 1'
#
loop_
_entity.id
_entity.type
_entity.pdbx_description
1 polymer ?
#
loop_
_entity_poly.entity_id
_entity_poly.type
_entity_poly.pdbx_seq_one_letter_code
_entity_poly.pdbx_strand_id
1 'polypeptide(L)'
;MSDLNTAAATEAPTATVAPPKPGKSKGLTLFNRLAFIIAALLVLMTAIMLLLTVQASRSAVNMRDEAAATLKQAGEEFAPYWCSQITPENVKKFDDLRTELVTMDDEIQSAVKEQCYKKTVINDLVANNTPNEAFSTESSECVANESRTALTCSVTVKASEDMKKGLAMLSSATVTLDMTVRTTNNAFTSKGYDVGDVATLTVDSNGNGSAQFEVPYDPTWGEYYKIGVKSFYPNE
;
A
#
# COMPACT_ATOMS: atom_id res chain seq x y z
N MET A 1 43.79 -1.61 26.22
CA MET A 1 44.04 -2.17 27.55
C MET A 1 43.41 -3.56 27.49
N SER A 2 44.20 -4.55 27.03
CA SER A 2 45.04 -5.44 27.87
C SER A 2 44.12 -6.38 28.66
N ASP A 3 44.17 -7.68 28.54
CA ASP A 3 45.33 -8.55 28.64
C ASP A 3 45.08 -9.93 28.01
N LEU A 4 46.10 -10.42 27.38
CA LEU A 4 46.38 -11.80 27.05
C LEU A 4 46.48 -12.65 28.36
N ASN A 5 45.97 -13.86 28.33
CA ASN A 5 46.40 -14.90 29.28
C ASN A 5 46.78 -16.17 28.51
N THR A 6 48.07 -16.36 28.39
CA THR A 6 48.81 -17.51 27.90
C THR A 6 48.82 -18.57 29.00
N ALA A 7 48.27 -19.74 28.76
CA ALA A 7 48.42 -20.89 29.62
C ALA A 7 49.39 -21.91 28.97
N ALA A 8 50.45 -22.20 29.70
CA ALA A 8 51.54 -23.04 29.33
C ALA A 8 51.19 -24.54 29.18
N ALA A 9 51.80 -25.16 28.19
CA ALA A 9 51.79 -26.59 27.99
C ALA A 9 52.69 -27.29 29.01
N THR A 10 52.13 -28.27 29.69
CA THR A 10 52.90 -29.18 30.54
C THR A 10 53.13 -30.49 29.76
N GLU A 11 54.37 -30.77 29.42
CA GLU A 11 54.80 -32.05 28.86
C GLU A 11 54.69 -33.16 29.90
N ALA A 12 54.04 -34.29 29.54
CA ALA A 12 54.06 -35.54 30.28
C ALA A 12 54.93 -36.57 29.59
N PRO A 13 55.65 -37.40 30.33
CA PRO A 13 56.75 -38.25 29.81
C PRO A 13 56.22 -39.44 29.00
N THR A 14 56.94 -39.69 27.91
CA THR A 14 56.74 -40.81 26.98
C THR A 14 57.08 -42.14 27.60
N ALA A 15 56.11 -42.98 27.85
CA ALA A 15 56.31 -44.39 28.20
C ALA A 15 56.32 -45.21 26.90
N THR A 16 57.48 -45.77 26.59
CA THR A 16 57.69 -46.69 25.47
C THR A 16 57.09 -48.07 25.81
N VAL A 17 55.92 -48.38 25.24
CA VAL A 17 55.32 -49.71 25.34
C VAL A 17 55.59 -50.46 24.06
N ALA A 18 56.24 -51.67 24.22
CA ALA A 18 56.56 -52.60 23.13
C ALA A 18 55.29 -53.11 22.42
N PRO A 19 55.31 -53.29 21.06
CA PRO A 19 54.12 -53.69 20.30
C PRO A 19 53.70 -55.13 20.62
N PRO A 20 52.43 -55.45 20.85
CA PRO A 20 51.92 -56.80 21.00
C PRO A 20 51.90 -57.49 19.65
N LYS A 21 52.36 -58.80 19.64
CA LYS A 21 52.33 -59.70 18.46
C LYS A 21 50.88 -59.80 17.91
N PRO A 22 50.69 -59.80 16.58
CA PRO A 22 49.38 -59.96 15.99
C PRO A 22 48.81 -61.34 16.14
N GLY A 23 47.89 -61.54 17.05
CA GLY A 23 47.08 -62.76 17.14
C GLY A 23 46.00 -62.69 16.03
N LYS A 24 46.04 -63.69 15.10
CA LYS A 24 45.03 -63.88 14.07
C LYS A 24 43.67 -64.22 14.70
N SER A 25 42.86 -63.28 15.04
CA SER A 25 41.48 -63.50 15.49
C SER A 25 40.51 -63.47 14.28
N LYS A 26 39.97 -64.65 13.95
CA LYS A 26 38.94 -64.83 12.89
C LYS A 26 37.69 -64.04 13.19
N GLY A 27 37.47 -63.54 14.41
CA GLY A 27 36.33 -62.68 14.81
C GLY A 27 36.47 -61.25 14.34
N LEU A 28 37.71 -60.73 14.25
CA LEU A 28 37.95 -59.31 13.82
C LEU A 28 37.58 -59.06 12.35
N THR A 29 37.71 -60.08 11.49
CA THR A 29 37.36 -60.03 10.07
C THR A 29 35.84 -60.00 9.83
N LEU A 30 35.10 -60.74 10.68
CA LEU A 30 33.64 -60.75 10.58
C LEU A 30 33.04 -59.42 11.07
N PHE A 31 33.56 -58.85 12.17
CA PHE A 31 33.15 -57.57 12.71
C PHE A 31 33.44 -56.43 11.75
N ASN A 32 34.60 -56.38 11.11
CA ASN A 32 34.94 -55.43 10.10
C ASN A 32 33.99 -55.48 8.86
N ARG A 33 33.64 -56.68 8.42
CA ARG A 33 32.72 -56.89 7.30
C ARG A 33 31.32 -56.37 7.65
N LEU A 34 30.84 -56.62 8.86
CA LEU A 34 29.54 -56.15 9.33
C LEU A 34 29.54 -54.62 9.46
N ALA A 35 30.61 -54.01 9.99
CA ALA A 35 30.78 -52.58 10.10
C ALA A 35 30.80 -51.89 8.70
N PHE A 36 31.46 -52.48 7.70
CA PHE A 36 31.42 -51.97 6.33
C PHE A 36 30.04 -52.04 5.70
N ILE A 37 29.27 -53.12 5.94
CA ILE A 37 27.90 -53.24 5.42
C ILE A 37 26.99 -52.17 6.06
N ILE A 38 27.09 -51.95 7.37
CA ILE A 38 26.32 -50.92 8.07
C ILE A 38 26.70 -49.54 7.57
N ALA A 39 27.99 -49.23 7.41
CA ALA A 39 28.45 -47.96 6.87
C ALA A 39 27.94 -47.71 5.42
N ALA A 40 27.98 -48.73 4.57
CA ALA A 40 27.48 -48.65 3.20
C ALA A 40 25.95 -48.41 3.16
N LEU A 41 25.18 -49.06 4.05
CA LEU A 41 23.75 -48.84 4.18
C LEU A 41 23.42 -47.42 4.67
N LEU A 42 24.19 -46.91 5.63
CA LEU A 42 24.00 -45.52 6.11
C LEU A 42 24.29 -44.48 5.01
N VAL A 43 25.37 -44.70 4.22
CA VAL A 43 25.68 -43.83 3.08
C VAL A 43 24.57 -43.88 2.02
N LEU A 44 24.05 -45.09 1.73
CA LEU A 44 22.96 -45.27 0.78
C LEU A 44 21.67 -44.55 1.26
N MET A 45 21.31 -44.71 2.54
CA MET A 45 20.15 -44.05 3.14
C MET A 45 20.28 -42.50 3.11
N THR A 46 21.48 -41.98 3.42
CA THR A 46 21.72 -40.51 3.32
C THR A 46 21.64 -40.02 1.88
N ALA A 47 22.15 -40.79 0.91
CA ALA A 47 22.03 -40.42 -0.50
C ALA A 47 20.56 -40.42 -0.98
N ILE A 48 19.77 -41.41 -0.57
CA ILE A 48 18.32 -41.46 -0.88
C ILE A 48 17.59 -40.29 -0.25
N MET A 49 17.86 -39.97 1.03
CA MET A 49 17.24 -38.82 1.72
C MET A 49 17.59 -37.50 1.03
N LEU A 50 18.85 -37.32 0.60
CA LEU A 50 19.26 -36.12 -0.15
C LEU A 50 18.55 -36.03 -1.50
N LEU A 51 18.39 -37.11 -2.22
CA LEU A 51 17.64 -37.11 -3.49
C LEU A 51 16.16 -36.76 -3.29
N LEU A 52 15.52 -37.31 -2.26
CA LEU A 52 14.12 -37.04 -1.94
C LEU A 52 13.92 -35.55 -1.52
N THR A 53 14.85 -35.00 -0.73
CA THR A 53 14.78 -33.57 -0.35
C THR A 53 14.98 -32.65 -1.54
N VAL A 54 15.89 -32.98 -2.46
CA VAL A 54 16.09 -32.16 -3.69
C VAL A 54 14.88 -32.28 -4.61
N GLN A 55 14.27 -33.44 -4.76
CA GLN A 55 13.03 -33.58 -5.55
C GLN A 55 11.85 -32.83 -4.92
N ALA A 56 11.67 -32.94 -3.59
CA ALA A 56 10.62 -32.23 -2.88
C ALA A 56 10.79 -30.70 -2.98
N SER A 57 12.03 -30.19 -2.87
CA SER A 57 12.29 -28.74 -3.03
C SER A 57 12.03 -28.24 -4.45
N ARG A 58 12.39 -29.01 -5.48
CA ARG A 58 12.09 -28.66 -6.87
C ARG A 58 10.58 -28.65 -7.15
N SER A 59 9.85 -29.63 -6.64
CA SER A 59 8.39 -29.66 -6.78
C SER A 59 7.71 -28.48 -6.04
N ALA A 60 8.22 -28.09 -4.87
CA ALA A 60 7.71 -26.95 -4.12
C ALA A 60 7.98 -25.64 -4.85
N VAL A 61 9.15 -25.47 -5.46
CA VAL A 61 9.46 -24.28 -6.29
C VAL A 61 8.54 -24.22 -7.50
N ASN A 62 8.39 -25.32 -8.25
CA ASN A 62 7.52 -25.35 -9.43
C ASN A 62 6.06 -25.04 -9.08
N MET A 63 5.52 -25.60 -7.99
CA MET A 63 4.16 -25.29 -7.55
C MET A 63 4.00 -23.83 -7.13
N ARG A 64 5.03 -23.24 -6.52
CA ARG A 64 5.01 -21.82 -6.16
C ARG A 64 5.01 -20.92 -7.39
N ASP A 65 5.86 -21.23 -8.38
CA ASP A 65 5.95 -20.48 -9.64
C ASP A 65 4.64 -20.58 -10.44
N GLU A 66 4.01 -21.76 -10.47
CA GLU A 66 2.72 -21.98 -11.12
C GLU A 66 1.58 -21.22 -10.38
N ALA A 67 1.59 -21.22 -9.05
CA ALA A 67 0.64 -20.44 -8.25
C ALA A 67 0.81 -18.94 -8.48
N ALA A 68 2.04 -18.42 -8.49
CA ALA A 68 2.31 -17.02 -8.78
C ALA A 68 1.88 -16.62 -10.20
N ALA A 69 2.12 -17.48 -11.19
CA ALA A 69 1.66 -17.26 -12.56
C ALA A 69 0.12 -17.22 -12.66
N THR A 70 -0.56 -18.11 -11.93
CA THR A 70 -2.03 -18.14 -11.88
C THR A 70 -2.59 -16.89 -11.21
N LEU A 71 -2.00 -16.44 -10.08
CA LEU A 71 -2.39 -15.22 -9.39
C LEU A 71 -2.14 -13.98 -10.26
N LYS A 72 -1.02 -13.94 -10.98
CA LYS A 72 -0.74 -12.86 -11.93
C LYS A 72 -1.79 -12.80 -13.03
N GLN A 73 -2.14 -13.93 -13.63
CA GLN A 73 -3.21 -13.99 -14.63
C GLN A 73 -4.55 -13.52 -14.06
N ALA A 74 -4.92 -13.98 -12.84
CA ALA A 74 -6.12 -13.52 -12.17
C ALA A 74 -6.10 -12.00 -11.94
N GLY A 75 -4.94 -11.44 -11.59
CA GLY A 75 -4.74 -10.00 -11.47
C GLY A 75 -4.90 -9.26 -12.79
N GLU A 76 -4.35 -9.78 -13.88
CA GLU A 76 -4.50 -9.22 -15.22
C GLU A 76 -5.95 -9.21 -15.73
N GLU A 77 -6.74 -10.22 -15.34
CA GLU A 77 -8.19 -10.29 -15.64
C GLU A 77 -9.01 -9.37 -14.73
N PHE A 78 -8.62 -9.20 -13.46
CA PHE A 78 -9.31 -8.36 -12.48
C PHE A 78 -9.04 -6.86 -12.68
N ALA A 79 -7.82 -6.49 -13.09
CA ALA A 79 -7.39 -5.10 -13.18
C ALA A 79 -8.32 -4.21 -14.04
N PRO A 80 -8.76 -4.61 -15.27
CA PRO A 80 -9.66 -3.79 -16.06
C PRO A 80 -10.98 -3.49 -15.35
N TYR A 81 -11.53 -4.45 -14.63
CA TYR A 81 -12.73 -4.25 -13.83
C TYR A 81 -12.50 -3.23 -12.71
N TRP A 82 -11.47 -3.43 -11.89
CA TRP A 82 -11.15 -2.53 -10.79
C TRP A 82 -10.85 -1.11 -11.27
N CYS A 83 -10.04 -0.97 -12.32
CA CYS A 83 -9.69 0.32 -12.92
C CYS A 83 -10.91 1.07 -13.44
N SER A 84 -11.92 0.35 -13.96
CA SER A 84 -13.15 0.95 -14.46
C SER A 84 -14.03 1.53 -13.36
N GLN A 85 -13.84 1.10 -12.09
CA GLN A 85 -14.60 1.62 -10.95
C GLN A 85 -14.07 2.96 -10.45
N ILE A 86 -12.82 3.35 -10.82
CA ILE A 86 -12.22 4.61 -10.38
C ILE A 86 -12.69 5.73 -11.32
N THR A 87 -13.87 6.26 -11.01
CA THR A 87 -14.54 7.35 -11.74
C THR A 87 -15.10 8.39 -10.78
N PRO A 88 -15.35 9.65 -11.24
CA PRO A 88 -15.93 10.69 -10.39
C PRO A 88 -17.23 10.29 -9.70
N GLU A 89 -18.05 9.48 -10.35
CA GLU A 89 -19.35 9.03 -9.83
C GLU A 89 -19.19 8.04 -8.66
N ASN A 90 -18.08 7.35 -8.61
CA ASN A 90 -17.79 6.32 -7.62
C ASN A 90 -16.93 6.80 -6.43
N VAL A 91 -16.60 8.08 -6.31
CA VAL A 91 -15.73 8.65 -5.25
C VAL A 91 -16.09 8.14 -3.85
N LYS A 92 -17.37 7.98 -3.54
CA LYS A 92 -17.83 7.47 -2.24
C LYS A 92 -17.46 6.01 -1.95
N LYS A 93 -17.06 5.25 -2.98
CA LYS A 93 -16.66 3.83 -2.86
C LYS A 93 -15.14 3.64 -2.84
N PHE A 94 -14.37 4.71 -2.94
CA PHE A 94 -12.92 4.61 -3.10
C PHE A 94 -12.22 3.97 -1.90
N ASP A 95 -12.71 4.22 -0.69
CA ASP A 95 -12.19 3.56 0.51
C ASP A 95 -12.45 2.04 0.49
N ASP A 96 -13.64 1.62 0.07
CA ASP A 96 -14.00 0.22 -0.11
C ASP A 96 -13.12 -0.43 -1.19
N LEU A 97 -12.97 0.21 -2.36
CA LEU A 97 -12.15 -0.28 -3.47
C LEU A 97 -10.67 -0.38 -3.10
N ARG A 98 -10.16 0.56 -2.31
CA ARG A 98 -8.81 0.51 -1.77
C ARG A 98 -8.65 -0.65 -0.80
N THR A 99 -9.60 -0.82 0.13
CA THR A 99 -9.60 -1.92 1.10
C THR A 99 -9.66 -3.27 0.38
N GLU A 100 -10.52 -3.41 -0.63
CA GLU A 100 -10.58 -4.59 -1.47
C GLU A 100 -9.21 -4.91 -2.10
N LEU A 101 -8.58 -3.94 -2.74
CA LEU A 101 -7.28 -4.14 -3.40
C LEU A 101 -6.17 -4.53 -2.41
N VAL A 102 -6.06 -3.88 -1.26
CA VAL A 102 -4.98 -4.16 -0.29
C VAL A 102 -5.16 -5.49 0.45
N THR A 103 -6.35 -6.10 0.40
CA THR A 103 -6.60 -7.43 0.97
C THR A 103 -6.32 -8.57 0.00
N MET A 104 -6.05 -8.27 -1.27
CA MET A 104 -5.69 -9.26 -2.29
C MET A 104 -4.22 -9.66 -2.21
N ASP A 105 -3.88 -10.76 -2.90
CA ASP A 105 -2.49 -11.20 -3.03
C ASP A 105 -1.61 -10.15 -3.73
N ASP A 106 -0.32 -10.11 -3.39
CA ASP A 106 0.64 -9.12 -3.91
C ASP A 106 0.76 -9.15 -5.45
N GLU A 107 0.61 -10.33 -6.06
CA GLU A 107 0.62 -10.51 -7.51
C GLU A 107 -0.56 -9.80 -8.17
N ILE A 108 -1.75 -9.89 -7.58
CA ILE A 108 -2.97 -9.22 -8.06
C ILE A 108 -2.83 -7.70 -7.90
N GLN A 109 -2.38 -7.25 -6.71
CA GLN A 109 -2.13 -5.83 -6.46
C GLN A 109 -1.12 -5.24 -7.46
N SER A 110 -0.05 -5.99 -7.75
CA SER A 110 0.99 -5.59 -8.70
C SER A 110 0.43 -5.47 -10.12
N ALA A 111 -0.39 -6.43 -10.56
CA ALA A 111 -1.02 -6.39 -11.87
C ALA A 111 -1.96 -5.17 -12.03
N VAL A 112 -2.75 -4.84 -11.01
CA VAL A 112 -3.60 -3.64 -10.99
C VAL A 112 -2.76 -2.37 -11.09
N LYS A 113 -1.69 -2.26 -10.28
CA LYS A 113 -0.79 -1.09 -10.30
C LYS A 113 -0.06 -0.94 -11.63
N GLU A 114 0.31 -2.04 -12.28
CA GLU A 114 0.96 -2.02 -13.59
C GLU A 114 -0.01 -1.56 -14.69
N GLN A 115 -1.23 -2.08 -14.69
CA GLN A 115 -2.21 -1.78 -15.75
C GLN A 115 -2.83 -0.40 -15.63
N CYS A 116 -3.07 0.10 -14.41
CA CYS A 116 -3.75 1.38 -14.20
C CYS A 116 -3.14 2.21 -13.05
N TYR A 117 -1.85 2.46 -13.14
CA TYR A 117 -1.08 3.22 -12.15
C TYR A 117 -1.77 4.53 -11.74
N LYS A 118 -2.22 5.33 -12.70
CA LYS A 118 -2.89 6.61 -12.40
C LYS A 118 -4.17 6.40 -11.58
N LYS A 119 -4.98 5.40 -11.92
CA LYS A 119 -6.21 5.08 -11.18
C LYS A 119 -5.93 4.65 -9.75
N THR A 120 -4.86 3.88 -9.51
CA THR A 120 -4.45 3.53 -8.14
C THR A 120 -4.02 4.76 -7.35
N VAL A 121 -3.26 5.67 -7.95
CA VAL A 121 -2.89 6.94 -7.32
C VAL A 121 -4.12 7.80 -7.02
N ILE A 122 -5.06 7.92 -7.95
CA ILE A 122 -6.32 8.68 -7.74
C ILE A 122 -7.11 8.07 -6.58
N ASN A 123 -7.27 6.75 -6.57
CA ASN A 123 -7.98 6.06 -5.49
C ASN A 123 -7.32 6.33 -4.13
N ASP A 124 -6.00 6.18 -4.04
CA ASP A 124 -5.24 6.41 -2.81
C ASP A 124 -5.34 7.87 -2.33
N LEU A 125 -5.25 8.83 -3.23
CA LEU A 125 -5.37 10.25 -2.89
C LEU A 125 -6.75 10.59 -2.31
N VAL A 126 -7.81 10.07 -2.92
CA VAL A 126 -9.18 10.38 -2.50
C VAL A 126 -9.55 9.59 -1.23
N ALA A 127 -9.19 8.32 -1.14
CA ALA A 127 -9.51 7.49 0.02
C ALA A 127 -8.75 7.90 1.30
N ASN A 128 -7.53 8.44 1.17
CA ASN A 128 -6.71 8.81 2.32
C ASN A 128 -6.89 10.26 2.80
N ASN A 129 -7.66 11.10 2.09
CA ASN A 129 -7.80 12.50 2.43
C ASN A 129 -9.27 12.91 2.53
N THR A 130 -9.63 13.55 3.60
CA THR A 130 -10.91 14.27 3.62
C THR A 130 -10.81 15.51 2.72
N PRO A 131 -11.92 15.99 2.11
CA PRO A 131 -11.89 17.16 1.25
C PRO A 131 -11.28 18.40 1.90
N ASN A 132 -11.53 18.61 3.20
CA ASN A 132 -11.00 19.76 3.96
C ASN A 132 -9.52 19.61 4.34
N GLU A 133 -8.98 18.40 4.41
CA GLU A 133 -7.55 18.14 4.59
C GLU A 133 -6.80 18.26 3.26
N ALA A 134 -7.44 17.81 2.17
CA ALA A 134 -6.89 17.90 0.83
C ALA A 134 -6.81 19.34 0.33
N PHE A 135 -7.84 20.15 0.62
CA PHE A 135 -7.99 21.53 0.08
C PHE A 135 -8.45 22.50 1.17
N SER A 136 -7.72 23.60 1.33
CA SER A 136 -8.10 24.72 2.18
C SER A 136 -8.79 25.80 1.37
N THR A 137 -9.80 26.45 1.95
CA THR A 137 -10.37 27.69 1.43
C THR A 137 -9.51 28.84 1.93
N GLU A 138 -8.74 29.48 1.03
CA GLU A 138 -7.85 30.61 1.35
C GLU A 138 -8.64 31.90 1.53
N SER A 139 -9.61 32.13 0.66
CA SER A 139 -10.52 33.26 0.74
C SER A 139 -11.92 32.88 0.27
N SER A 140 -12.92 33.43 0.91
CA SER A 140 -14.30 33.30 0.49
C SER A 140 -15.08 34.57 0.84
N GLU A 141 -15.83 35.07 -0.11
CA GLU A 141 -16.70 36.22 0.05
C GLU A 141 -18.04 35.94 -0.65
N CYS A 142 -19.14 36.19 0.02
CA CYS A 142 -20.47 36.15 -0.58
C CYS A 142 -21.19 37.48 -0.35
N VAL A 143 -21.79 37.99 -1.40
CA VAL A 143 -22.56 39.24 -1.37
C VAL A 143 -23.99 38.96 -1.79
N ALA A 144 -24.95 39.36 -0.95
CA ALA A 144 -26.36 39.23 -1.27
C ALA A 144 -26.75 40.24 -2.34
N ASN A 145 -27.63 39.85 -3.27
CA ASN A 145 -28.26 40.79 -4.20
C ASN A 145 -29.23 41.74 -3.44
N GLU A 146 -29.68 42.82 -4.10
CA GLU A 146 -30.55 43.82 -3.49
C GLU A 146 -31.87 43.24 -2.93
N SER A 147 -32.43 42.25 -3.62
CA SER A 147 -33.65 41.57 -3.20
C SER A 147 -33.44 40.51 -2.11
N ARG A 148 -32.18 40.20 -1.75
CA ARG A 148 -31.78 39.14 -0.81
C ARG A 148 -32.33 37.75 -1.15
N THR A 149 -32.40 37.45 -2.44
CA THR A 149 -32.86 36.16 -2.96
C THR A 149 -31.71 35.27 -3.47
N ALA A 150 -30.51 35.84 -3.64
CA ALA A 150 -29.32 35.15 -4.09
C ALA A 150 -28.06 35.71 -3.43
N LEU A 151 -27.05 34.86 -3.29
CA LEU A 151 -25.67 35.21 -2.92
C LEU A 151 -24.77 35.01 -4.12
N THR A 152 -24.00 36.03 -4.50
CA THR A 152 -22.84 35.85 -5.40
C THR A 152 -21.63 35.61 -4.55
N CYS A 153 -21.05 34.42 -4.70
CA CYS A 153 -19.89 33.97 -3.92
C CYS A 153 -18.64 33.88 -4.78
N SER A 154 -17.53 34.37 -4.24
CA SER A 154 -16.17 34.16 -4.79
C SER A 154 -15.38 33.30 -3.82
N VAL A 155 -14.61 32.33 -4.34
CA VAL A 155 -13.79 31.43 -3.53
C VAL A 155 -12.44 31.19 -4.17
N THR A 156 -11.40 31.14 -3.34
CA THR A 156 -10.07 30.68 -3.72
C THR A 156 -9.71 29.47 -2.87
N VAL A 157 -9.24 28.43 -3.51
CA VAL A 157 -8.86 27.16 -2.86
C VAL A 157 -7.42 26.83 -3.14
N LYS A 158 -6.77 26.16 -2.18
CA LYS A 158 -5.40 25.71 -2.29
C LYS A 158 -5.26 24.27 -1.81
N ALA A 159 -4.56 23.47 -2.58
CA ALA A 159 -4.24 22.10 -2.22
C ALA A 159 -3.19 22.03 -1.10
N SER A 160 -3.32 21.06 -0.21
CA SER A 160 -2.31 20.73 0.78
C SER A 160 -1.00 20.25 0.11
N GLU A 161 0.11 20.30 0.83
CA GLU A 161 1.39 19.85 0.29
C GLU A 161 1.40 18.34 -0.08
N ASP A 162 0.68 17.51 0.66
CA ASP A 162 0.59 16.09 0.34
C ASP A 162 -0.29 15.84 -0.89
N MET A 163 -1.36 16.63 -1.04
CA MET A 163 -2.16 16.59 -2.27
C MET A 163 -1.34 17.03 -3.48
N LYS A 164 -0.53 18.10 -3.39
CA LYS A 164 0.36 18.54 -4.48
C LYS A 164 1.36 17.44 -4.88
N LYS A 165 1.96 16.74 -3.91
CA LYS A 165 2.87 15.61 -4.19
C LYS A 165 2.15 14.50 -4.96
N GLY A 166 0.94 14.15 -4.53
CA GLY A 166 0.12 13.15 -5.20
C GLY A 166 -0.26 13.57 -6.62
N LEU A 167 -0.67 14.84 -6.82
CA LEU A 167 -0.96 15.37 -8.15
C LEU A 167 0.25 15.35 -9.09
N ALA A 168 1.45 15.61 -8.56
CA ALA A 168 2.67 15.52 -9.33
C ALA A 168 2.93 14.10 -9.88
N MET A 169 2.49 13.05 -9.17
CA MET A 169 2.58 11.65 -9.64
C MET A 169 1.64 11.37 -10.82
N LEU A 170 0.59 12.17 -11.01
CA LEU A 170 -0.38 12.03 -12.10
C LEU A 170 0.00 12.81 -13.37
N SER A 171 1.16 13.47 -13.40
CA SER A 171 1.69 14.19 -14.57
C SER A 171 0.72 15.30 -15.07
N SER A 172 0.70 16.42 -14.41
CA SER A 172 -0.14 17.60 -14.77
C SER A 172 -1.67 17.40 -14.67
N ALA A 173 -2.12 16.52 -13.81
CA ALA A 173 -3.55 16.38 -13.52
C ALA A 173 -4.13 17.69 -12.96
N THR A 174 -5.33 18.03 -13.39
CA THR A 174 -6.18 19.00 -12.72
C THR A 174 -7.09 18.27 -11.74
N VAL A 175 -7.65 18.98 -10.77
CA VAL A 175 -8.61 18.40 -9.83
C VAL A 175 -9.95 19.10 -9.97
N THR A 176 -11.00 18.31 -10.10
CA THR A 176 -12.38 18.80 -10.01
C THR A 176 -12.81 18.77 -8.55
N LEU A 177 -13.28 19.91 -8.04
CA LEU A 177 -13.83 20.06 -6.69
C LEU A 177 -15.31 20.35 -6.77
N ASP A 178 -16.14 19.61 -6.05
CA ASP A 178 -17.53 19.97 -5.82
C ASP A 178 -17.60 20.85 -4.57
N MET A 179 -18.19 22.02 -4.73
CA MET A 179 -18.30 23.02 -3.67
C MET A 179 -19.68 22.99 -3.04
N THR A 180 -19.74 23.27 -1.74
CA THR A 180 -20.98 23.44 -0.99
C THR A 180 -21.01 24.73 -0.25
N VAL A 181 -22.20 25.34 -0.12
CA VAL A 181 -22.43 26.52 0.72
C VAL A 181 -23.44 26.18 1.81
N ARG A 182 -23.10 26.57 3.02
CA ARG A 182 -23.97 26.44 4.19
C ARG A 182 -24.19 27.82 4.83
N THR A 183 -25.42 28.19 5.13
CA THR A 183 -25.77 29.39 5.85
C THR A 183 -26.17 29.09 7.30
N THR A 184 -25.91 30.01 8.21
CA THR A 184 -26.17 29.81 9.65
C THR A 184 -26.41 31.14 10.35
N ASN A 185 -27.14 31.12 11.46
CA ASN A 185 -27.34 32.27 12.36
C ASN A 185 -26.14 32.47 13.33
N ASN A 186 -25.18 31.58 13.35
CA ASN A 186 -24.04 31.62 14.27
C ASN A 186 -22.74 31.25 13.56
N ALA A 187 -21.79 32.17 13.51
CA ALA A 187 -20.49 31.99 12.85
C ALA A 187 -19.66 30.84 13.41
N PHE A 188 -19.93 30.42 14.65
CA PHE A 188 -19.14 29.36 15.33
C PHE A 188 -19.75 27.95 15.22
N THR A 189 -20.94 27.81 14.63
CA THR A 189 -21.59 26.48 14.47
C THR A 189 -21.39 25.93 13.06
N SER A 190 -21.21 24.63 12.98
CA SER A 190 -21.28 23.88 11.70
C SER A 190 -22.73 23.55 11.31
N LYS A 191 -23.70 23.82 12.19
CA LYS A 191 -25.13 23.61 11.91
C LYS A 191 -25.67 24.80 11.17
N GLY A 192 -26.44 24.57 10.12
CA GLY A 192 -27.07 25.61 9.33
C GLY A 192 -27.79 24.98 8.14
N TYR A 193 -28.38 25.84 7.32
CA TYR A 193 -29.04 25.40 6.10
C TYR A 193 -28.02 25.09 5.03
N ASP A 194 -28.09 23.89 4.49
CA ASP A 194 -27.21 23.43 3.39
C ASP A 194 -27.87 23.81 2.06
N VAL A 195 -27.25 24.75 1.34
CA VAL A 195 -27.72 25.15 0.02
C VAL A 195 -27.46 24.09 -1.05
N GLY A 196 -26.61 23.13 -0.74
CA GLY A 196 -26.31 21.99 -1.63
C GLY A 196 -25.07 22.20 -2.49
N ASP A 197 -25.02 21.45 -3.58
CA ASP A 197 -23.92 21.49 -4.53
C ASP A 197 -24.05 22.71 -5.42
N VAL A 198 -23.16 23.67 -5.29
CA VAL A 198 -23.31 24.99 -5.84
C VAL A 198 -22.40 25.28 -7.03
N ALA A 199 -21.27 24.60 -7.11
CA ALA A 199 -20.33 24.84 -8.19
C ALA A 199 -19.32 23.67 -8.31
N THR A 200 -18.77 23.54 -9.50
CA THR A 200 -17.58 22.72 -9.76
C THR A 200 -16.42 23.66 -10.05
N LEU A 201 -15.32 23.45 -9.35
CA LEU A 201 -14.11 24.24 -9.47
C LEU A 201 -12.97 23.36 -9.95
N THR A 202 -12.16 23.85 -10.87
CA THR A 202 -10.93 23.17 -11.28
C THR A 202 -9.72 23.78 -10.59
N VAL A 203 -8.92 22.95 -9.97
CA VAL A 203 -7.63 23.29 -9.37
C VAL A 203 -6.52 22.89 -10.34
N ASP A 204 -5.55 23.77 -10.56
CA ASP A 204 -4.42 23.51 -11.43
C ASP A 204 -3.39 22.56 -10.80
N SER A 205 -2.36 22.17 -11.57
CA SER A 205 -1.27 21.31 -11.11
C SER A 205 -0.42 21.90 -9.98
N ASN A 206 -0.49 23.23 -9.74
CA ASN A 206 0.16 23.90 -8.62
C ASN A 206 -0.72 23.89 -7.35
N GLY A 207 -1.91 23.35 -7.46
CA GLY A 207 -2.85 23.22 -6.36
C GLY A 207 -3.68 24.50 -6.11
N ASN A 208 -3.79 25.42 -7.08
CA ASN A 208 -4.56 26.65 -6.92
C ASN A 208 -5.79 26.62 -7.81
N GLY A 209 -6.90 27.12 -7.27
CA GLY A 209 -8.14 27.27 -8.01
C GLY A 209 -8.99 28.42 -7.48
N SER A 210 -9.80 29.01 -8.35
CA SER A 210 -10.75 30.05 -7.97
C SER A 210 -12.03 29.88 -8.77
N ALA A 211 -13.17 30.23 -8.16
CA ALA A 211 -14.46 30.27 -8.83
C ALA A 211 -15.33 31.41 -8.31
N GLN A 212 -16.26 31.82 -9.16
CA GLN A 212 -17.36 32.69 -8.79
C GLN A 212 -18.66 31.99 -9.20
N PHE A 213 -19.63 31.97 -8.31
CA PHE A 213 -20.90 31.28 -8.53
C PHE A 213 -22.02 31.99 -7.76
N GLU A 214 -23.25 31.76 -8.19
CA GLU A 214 -24.47 32.32 -7.55
C GLU A 214 -25.26 31.16 -6.92
N VAL A 215 -25.74 31.36 -5.69
CA VAL A 215 -26.59 30.42 -4.98
C VAL A 215 -27.87 31.08 -4.52
N PRO A 216 -29.00 30.36 -4.43
CA PRO A 216 -30.22 30.88 -3.84
C PRO A 216 -29.97 31.24 -2.38
N TYR A 217 -30.62 32.26 -1.90
CA TYR A 217 -30.53 32.74 -0.53
C TYR A 217 -31.88 33.11 0.02
N ASP A 218 -32.12 32.77 1.28
CA ASP A 218 -33.25 33.24 2.07
C ASP A 218 -32.68 33.77 3.40
N PRO A 219 -32.99 35.04 3.78
CA PRO A 219 -32.50 35.63 5.03
C PRO A 219 -32.86 34.81 6.29
N THR A 220 -33.88 33.97 6.23
CA THR A 220 -34.26 33.10 7.34
C THR A 220 -33.26 31.97 7.59
N TRP A 221 -32.40 31.65 6.62
CA TRP A 221 -31.37 30.62 6.76
C TRP A 221 -30.15 31.07 7.57
N GLY A 222 -30.02 32.39 7.82
CA GLY A 222 -28.94 32.97 8.61
C GLY A 222 -28.07 33.95 7.82
N GLU A 223 -27.37 34.80 8.55
CA GLU A 223 -26.55 35.88 7.99
C GLU A 223 -25.11 35.45 7.68
N TYR A 224 -24.66 34.36 8.29
CA TYR A 224 -23.32 33.83 8.10
C TYR A 224 -23.36 32.72 7.06
N TYR A 225 -22.28 32.62 6.28
CA TYR A 225 -22.10 31.56 5.31
C TYR A 225 -20.75 30.83 5.53
N LYS A 226 -20.68 29.59 5.13
CA LYS A 226 -19.45 28.79 5.07
C LYS A 226 -19.40 28.07 3.74
N ILE A 227 -18.34 28.31 2.99
CA ILE A 227 -18.04 27.57 1.76
C ILE A 227 -17.06 26.45 2.12
N GLY A 228 -17.26 25.28 1.56
CA GLY A 228 -16.40 24.13 1.76
C GLY A 228 -16.32 23.26 0.52
N VAL A 229 -15.33 22.38 0.50
CA VAL A 229 -15.20 21.32 -0.50
C VAL A 229 -15.98 20.12 -0.01
N LYS A 230 -16.90 19.61 -0.83
CA LYS A 230 -17.73 18.44 -0.53
C LYS A 230 -17.05 17.15 -0.97
N SER A 231 -16.51 17.15 -2.17
CA SER A 231 -15.80 16.05 -2.78
C SER A 231 -14.76 16.55 -3.78
N PHE A 232 -13.83 15.71 -4.14
CA PHE A 232 -12.83 16.05 -5.15
C PHE A 232 -12.47 14.81 -5.97
N TYR A 233 -12.05 15.05 -7.21
CA TYR A 233 -11.57 14.01 -8.11
C TYR A 233 -10.41 14.55 -8.96
N PRO A 234 -9.19 13.96 -8.85
CA PRO A 234 -8.08 14.26 -9.74
C PRO A 234 -8.39 13.75 -11.16
N ASN A 235 -8.28 14.63 -12.14
CA ASN A 235 -8.45 14.28 -13.56
C ASN A 235 -7.14 13.74 -14.13
N GLU A 236 -7.23 12.79 -15.09
CA GLU A 236 -6.07 12.20 -15.77
C GLU A 236 -5.52 13.11 -16.88
#